data_c17edcb4091b86dfd9b67774b75815d3
#
_entry.id   c17edcb4091b86dfd9b67774b75815d3
#
_cell.length_a   1.000
_cell.length_b   1.000
_cell.length_c   1.000
_cell.angle_alpha   90.00
_cell.angle_beta   90.00
_cell.angle_gamma   90.00
#
_symmetry.space_group_name_H-M   'P 1'
#
loop_
_entity.id
_entity.type
_entity.pdbx_description
1 polymer ?
#
loop_
_entity_poly.entity_id
_entity_poly.type
_entity_poly.pdbx_seq_one_letter_code
_entity_poly.pdbx_strand_id
1 'polypeptide(L)'
;MCIRDRINNRKGDSSNETRLKNILKDIVTRVVRYRIEKEFDILTTESQKQEFVNKYIEDDYKGEIIKAEKVDRSELEESWISMGETHWADKMKQYLTCCISNLDLHQIVVSKSDRNRAIDIYENLNIGGISLSTFELVLAKAAKKKLASNKNLFDLIVDDIQRTKKYDEKIVPDRMKKYYKCFIDTIGMYSASDRLGCFDEKKNQLNKKYTDIFLNVLSLICYVPDYQKNRVELSYIKRDKILSLTSDEICNNYGKACKGIDRACFFLQVRCGIRKIQEINYNLMLVLLGYILSNDSFYENENIINILEAWYWCSIFSGRYDKDQSENIIEDINHVLSIIKNPEDKNWIQDMKKNVFHMQGFSDKETLLMKTSVIPKAVVRKTLCQFYLAETYTDLMTDAEIQVFSDVCDKLEEHHIVPVGTLDSTYKGMEKKRRDDKKNVFNSPLNFIYITKDSNQKISNHQVEYYVKYCNDNSVYDLHIDINGKKEINEPNLAEILEKRFGSVKADVEKRVNMYL
;
A
#
# COMPACT_ATOMS: atom_id res chain seq x y z
N MET A 1 11.78 3.83 -24.44
CA MET A 1 12.28 2.44 -24.39
C MET A 1 11.43 1.61 -25.34
N CYS A 2 12.01 1.09 -26.42
CA CYS A 2 11.26 0.39 -27.45
C CYS A 2 10.83 -0.98 -26.95
N ILE A 3 9.64 -1.46 -27.33
CA ILE A 3 9.16 -2.82 -27.01
C ILE A 3 10.21 -3.88 -27.39
N ARG A 4 10.98 -3.63 -28.44
CA ARG A 4 12.10 -4.47 -28.88
C ARG A 4 13.20 -4.59 -27.82
N ASP A 5 13.50 -3.52 -27.06
CA ASP A 5 14.52 -3.53 -26.01
C ASP A 5 14.06 -4.28 -24.74
N ARG A 6 12.75 -4.29 -24.46
CA ARG A 6 12.17 -5.11 -23.39
C ARG A 6 12.20 -6.61 -23.71
N ILE A 7 12.06 -6.97 -24.98
CA ILE A 7 12.12 -8.37 -25.41
C ILE A 7 13.56 -8.88 -25.41
N ASN A 8 14.52 -8.04 -25.80
CA ASN A 8 15.92 -8.43 -25.91
C ASN A 8 16.72 -8.33 -24.59
N ASN A 9 16.31 -7.48 -23.63
CA ASN A 9 17.03 -7.30 -22.36
C ASN A 9 16.52 -8.17 -21.20
N ARG A 10 15.44 -8.92 -21.36
CA ARG A 10 15.13 -10.02 -20.47
C ARG A 10 15.94 -11.24 -20.89
N LYS A 11 17.19 -11.32 -20.48
CA LYS A 11 17.90 -12.60 -20.35
C LYS A 11 16.97 -13.49 -19.52
N GLY A 12 16.59 -14.62 -20.14
CA GLY A 12 15.53 -15.51 -19.77
C GLY A 12 15.34 -15.66 -18.28
N ASP A 13 14.16 -15.29 -17.86
CA ASP A 13 13.59 -15.86 -16.66
C ASP A 13 13.34 -17.34 -16.99
N SER A 14 14.25 -18.19 -16.56
CA SER A 14 14.20 -19.65 -16.81
C SER A 14 12.86 -20.26 -16.38
N SER A 15 12.15 -19.61 -15.47
CA SER A 15 10.82 -20.01 -15.02
C SER A 15 9.74 -19.81 -16.09
N ASN A 16 9.80 -18.73 -16.86
CA ASN A 16 8.81 -18.45 -17.92
C ASN A 16 9.05 -19.35 -19.16
N GLU A 17 10.29 -19.63 -19.49
CA GLU A 17 10.64 -20.54 -20.58
C GLU A 17 10.21 -21.98 -20.23
N THR A 18 10.47 -22.43 -19.01
CA THR A 18 10.03 -23.74 -18.51
C THR A 18 8.51 -23.84 -18.47
N ARG A 19 7.82 -22.78 -18.05
CA ARG A 19 6.35 -22.74 -18.03
C ARG A 19 5.77 -22.83 -19.43
N LEU A 20 6.34 -22.12 -20.41
CA LEU A 20 5.92 -22.20 -21.81
C LEU A 20 6.12 -23.58 -22.41
N LYS A 21 7.27 -24.21 -22.14
CA LYS A 21 7.54 -25.61 -22.56
C LYS A 21 6.53 -26.58 -21.96
N ASN A 22 6.20 -26.45 -20.68
CA ASN A 22 5.21 -27.31 -20.01
C ASN A 22 3.80 -27.12 -20.59
N ILE A 23 3.40 -25.89 -20.90
CA ILE A 23 2.10 -25.62 -21.56
C ILE A 23 2.05 -26.24 -22.96
N LEU A 24 3.11 -26.08 -23.75
CA LEU A 24 3.20 -26.69 -25.09
C LEU A 24 3.17 -28.20 -25.02
N LYS A 25 3.90 -28.81 -24.09
CA LYS A 25 3.85 -30.25 -23.85
C LYS A 25 2.46 -30.74 -23.50
N ASP A 26 1.75 -30.05 -22.61
CA ASP A 26 0.38 -30.41 -22.23
C ASP A 26 -0.60 -30.35 -23.42
N ILE A 27 -0.48 -29.31 -24.24
CA ILE A 27 -1.30 -29.17 -25.46
C ILE A 27 -1.01 -30.30 -26.45
N VAL A 28 0.26 -30.56 -26.74
CA VAL A 28 0.68 -31.65 -27.66
C VAL A 28 0.17 -32.99 -27.16
N THR A 29 0.37 -33.29 -25.87
CA THR A 29 -0.10 -34.53 -25.26
C THR A 29 -1.60 -34.72 -25.42
N ARG A 30 -2.41 -33.69 -25.18
CA ARG A 30 -3.88 -33.77 -25.33
C ARG A 30 -4.31 -34.00 -26.80
N VAL A 31 -3.66 -33.32 -27.72
CA VAL A 31 -3.97 -33.47 -29.15
C VAL A 31 -3.58 -34.87 -29.64
N VAL A 32 -2.41 -35.36 -29.28
CA VAL A 32 -1.96 -36.73 -29.66
C VAL A 32 -2.89 -37.79 -29.05
N ARG A 33 -3.23 -37.71 -27.77
CA ARG A 33 -4.17 -38.64 -27.14
C ARG A 33 -5.55 -38.64 -27.82
N TYR A 34 -6.09 -37.45 -28.06
CA TYR A 34 -7.38 -37.32 -28.75
C TYR A 34 -7.35 -37.97 -30.12
N ARG A 35 -6.25 -37.81 -30.89
CA ARG A 35 -6.10 -38.43 -32.20
C ARG A 35 -5.97 -39.96 -32.09
N ILE A 36 -5.17 -40.46 -31.18
CA ILE A 36 -5.04 -41.89 -30.93
C ILE A 36 -6.40 -42.52 -30.59
N GLU A 37 -7.15 -41.91 -29.68
CA GLU A 37 -8.49 -42.37 -29.30
C GLU A 37 -9.50 -42.35 -30.45
N LYS A 38 -9.45 -41.36 -31.31
CA LYS A 38 -10.44 -41.18 -32.39
C LYS A 38 -10.10 -41.89 -33.68
N GLU A 39 -8.82 -42.08 -33.97
CA GLU A 39 -8.39 -42.56 -35.30
C GLU A 39 -7.64 -43.90 -35.20
N PHE A 40 -6.84 -44.15 -34.14
CA PHE A 40 -6.07 -45.36 -34.01
C PHE A 40 -6.76 -46.46 -33.18
N ASP A 41 -7.35 -46.12 -32.04
CA ASP A 41 -7.97 -47.10 -31.13
C ASP A 41 -9.24 -47.76 -31.72
N ILE A 42 -9.81 -47.16 -32.75
CA ILE A 42 -10.96 -47.72 -33.51
C ILE A 42 -10.53 -48.78 -34.52
N LEU A 43 -9.22 -48.93 -34.82
CA LEU A 43 -8.71 -49.88 -35.78
C LEU A 43 -8.59 -51.29 -35.14
N THR A 44 -9.14 -52.27 -35.83
CA THR A 44 -9.30 -53.61 -35.26
C THR A 44 -8.19 -54.59 -35.65
N THR A 45 -7.46 -54.31 -36.74
CA THR A 45 -6.40 -55.21 -37.23
C THR A 45 -5.04 -54.57 -37.20
N GLU A 46 -3.98 -55.37 -36.93
CA GLU A 46 -2.60 -54.88 -36.92
C GLU A 46 -2.16 -54.28 -38.27
N SER A 47 -2.69 -54.84 -39.40
CA SER A 47 -2.42 -54.29 -40.72
C SER A 47 -2.98 -52.86 -40.90
N GLN A 48 -4.20 -52.62 -40.41
CA GLN A 48 -4.79 -51.27 -40.43
C GLN A 48 -4.06 -50.28 -39.56
N LYS A 49 -3.61 -50.73 -38.41
CA LYS A 49 -2.81 -49.92 -37.48
C LYS A 49 -1.47 -49.53 -38.09
N GLN A 50 -0.80 -50.51 -38.73
CA GLN A 50 0.48 -50.26 -39.39
C GLN A 50 0.33 -49.33 -40.59
N GLU A 51 -0.73 -49.49 -41.39
CA GLU A 51 -1.03 -48.61 -42.51
C GLU A 51 -1.32 -47.17 -42.04
N PHE A 52 -2.08 -47.03 -40.97
CA PHE A 52 -2.33 -45.74 -40.33
C PHE A 52 -1.07 -45.07 -39.87
N VAL A 53 -0.18 -45.76 -39.15
CA VAL A 53 1.11 -45.23 -38.67
C VAL A 53 1.99 -44.81 -39.85
N ASN A 54 2.09 -45.66 -40.91
CA ASN A 54 2.89 -45.34 -42.07
C ASN A 54 2.42 -44.11 -42.81
N LYS A 55 1.09 -43.99 -43.02
CA LYS A 55 0.48 -42.82 -43.63
C LYS A 55 0.73 -41.53 -42.84
N TYR A 56 0.67 -41.62 -41.54
CA TYR A 56 0.91 -40.47 -40.66
C TYR A 56 2.36 -39.98 -40.67
N ILE A 57 3.31 -40.93 -40.72
CA ILE A 57 4.74 -40.64 -40.82
C ILE A 57 5.07 -40.02 -42.19
N GLU A 58 4.45 -40.50 -43.27
CA GLU A 58 4.63 -39.93 -44.61
C GLU A 58 4.07 -38.50 -44.76
N ASP A 59 2.88 -38.23 -44.18
CA ASP A 59 2.20 -36.95 -44.35
C ASP A 59 2.79 -35.85 -43.43
N ASP A 60 3.06 -36.16 -42.18
CA ASP A 60 3.50 -35.15 -41.17
C ASP A 60 5.00 -35.10 -40.90
N TYR A 61 5.74 -36.21 -41.13
CA TYR A 61 7.15 -36.37 -40.67
C TYR A 61 8.05 -37.00 -41.74
N LYS A 62 8.15 -36.40 -42.90
CA LYS A 62 9.00 -36.84 -44.01
C LYS A 62 10.36 -37.42 -43.56
N GLY A 63 10.46 -38.71 -43.37
CA GLY A 63 11.74 -39.40 -43.35
C GLY A 63 12.09 -40.36 -42.21
N GLU A 64 11.31 -40.52 -41.18
CA GLU A 64 11.63 -41.52 -40.13
C GLU A 64 10.62 -42.69 -40.19
N ILE A 65 11.09 -43.81 -40.71
CA ILE A 65 10.30 -45.07 -40.79
C ILE A 65 10.48 -45.84 -39.48
N ILE A 66 9.44 -45.91 -38.68
CA ILE A 66 9.38 -46.81 -37.52
C ILE A 66 9.06 -48.21 -38.05
N LYS A 67 10.05 -49.05 -38.22
CA LYS A 67 9.88 -50.48 -38.46
C LYS A 67 9.60 -51.18 -37.14
N ALA A 68 8.36 -51.27 -36.73
CA ALA A 68 7.98 -52.11 -35.60
C ALA A 68 7.14 -53.31 -36.11
N GLU A 69 7.52 -54.55 -35.70
CA GLU A 69 6.75 -55.78 -35.99
C GLU A 69 5.36 -55.79 -35.30
N LYS A 70 5.19 -54.98 -34.25
CA LYS A 70 3.92 -54.68 -33.58
C LYS A 70 3.89 -53.22 -33.17
N VAL A 71 2.78 -52.55 -33.45
CA VAL A 71 2.60 -51.17 -33.00
C VAL A 71 2.03 -51.16 -31.58
N ASP A 72 2.93 -50.90 -30.57
CA ASP A 72 2.49 -50.68 -29.20
C ASP A 72 1.88 -49.26 -29.07
N ARG A 73 0.68 -49.22 -28.50
CA ARG A 73 -0.03 -47.96 -28.28
C ARG A 73 0.73 -46.96 -27.43
N SER A 74 1.42 -47.42 -26.39
CA SER A 74 2.17 -46.57 -25.50
C SER A 74 3.43 -45.97 -26.14
N GLU A 75 4.16 -46.82 -26.91
CA GLU A 75 5.34 -46.39 -27.67
C GLU A 75 4.96 -45.36 -28.76
N LEU A 76 3.82 -45.60 -29.43
CA LEU A 76 3.26 -44.67 -30.43
C LEU A 76 2.92 -43.32 -29.78
N GLU A 77 2.23 -43.33 -28.63
CA GLU A 77 1.87 -42.13 -27.88
C GLU A 77 3.11 -41.32 -27.48
N GLU A 78 4.11 -41.99 -26.88
CA GLU A 78 5.34 -41.31 -26.45
C GLU A 78 6.14 -40.76 -27.64
N SER A 79 6.26 -41.52 -28.72
CA SER A 79 6.95 -41.10 -29.93
C SER A 79 6.26 -39.87 -30.57
N TRP A 80 4.96 -39.88 -30.68
CA TRP A 80 4.21 -38.75 -31.25
C TRP A 80 4.21 -37.53 -30.39
N ILE A 81 4.15 -37.68 -29.07
CA ILE A 81 4.32 -36.53 -28.14
C ILE A 81 5.70 -35.92 -28.33
N SER A 82 6.76 -36.73 -28.35
CA SER A 82 8.14 -36.23 -28.51
C SER A 82 8.36 -35.53 -29.87
N MET A 83 7.86 -36.14 -30.96
CA MET A 83 7.91 -35.50 -32.29
C MET A 83 7.06 -34.24 -32.38
N GLY A 84 5.87 -34.26 -31.78
CA GLY A 84 4.97 -33.11 -31.73
C GLY A 84 5.55 -31.95 -30.94
N GLU A 85 6.23 -32.21 -29.82
CA GLU A 85 6.92 -31.19 -29.04
C GLU A 85 7.99 -30.46 -29.87
N THR A 86 8.78 -31.19 -30.66
CA THR A 86 9.84 -30.62 -31.48
C THR A 86 9.29 -29.91 -32.71
N HIS A 87 8.47 -30.58 -33.48
CA HIS A 87 7.99 -30.09 -34.76
C HIS A 87 6.97 -28.95 -34.64
N TRP A 88 6.05 -29.06 -33.69
CA TRP A 88 5.05 -28.00 -33.46
C TRP A 88 5.64 -26.78 -32.79
N ALA A 89 6.62 -26.95 -31.90
CA ALA A 89 7.37 -25.84 -31.33
C ALA A 89 8.08 -25.05 -32.42
N ASP A 90 8.70 -25.69 -33.38
CA ASP A 90 9.37 -25.04 -34.50
C ASP A 90 8.39 -24.40 -35.49
N LYS A 91 7.29 -25.06 -35.85
CA LYS A 91 6.21 -24.46 -36.67
C LYS A 91 5.57 -23.26 -35.97
N MET A 92 5.28 -23.36 -34.67
CA MET A 92 4.76 -22.24 -33.89
C MET A 92 5.74 -21.08 -33.84
N LYS A 93 7.03 -21.36 -33.63
CA LYS A 93 8.09 -20.35 -33.65
C LYS A 93 8.18 -19.67 -35.03
N GLN A 94 8.14 -20.44 -36.13
CA GLN A 94 8.12 -19.89 -37.49
C GLN A 94 6.87 -19.04 -37.75
N TYR A 95 5.69 -19.51 -37.32
CA TYR A 95 4.44 -18.78 -37.45
C TYR A 95 4.48 -17.45 -36.67
N LEU A 96 4.89 -17.48 -35.39
CA LEU A 96 5.03 -16.28 -34.58
C LEU A 96 6.07 -15.32 -35.15
N THR A 97 7.19 -15.83 -35.66
CA THR A 97 8.21 -15.02 -36.33
C THR A 97 7.65 -14.37 -37.61
N CYS A 98 6.88 -15.13 -38.40
CA CYS A 98 6.21 -14.60 -39.58
C CYS A 98 5.16 -13.54 -39.22
N CYS A 99 4.34 -13.78 -38.18
CA CYS A 99 3.38 -12.80 -37.68
C CYS A 99 4.07 -11.50 -37.22
N ILE A 100 5.18 -11.62 -36.49
CA ILE A 100 5.95 -10.46 -36.00
C ILE A 100 6.62 -9.71 -37.17
N SER A 101 7.14 -10.44 -38.15
CA SER A 101 7.80 -9.86 -39.33
C SER A 101 6.85 -9.14 -40.28
N ASN A 102 5.58 -9.61 -40.32
CA ASN A 102 4.51 -9.04 -41.15
C ASN A 102 3.66 -8.01 -40.38
N LEU A 103 4.02 -7.66 -39.13
CA LEU A 103 3.36 -6.60 -38.39
C LEU A 103 3.72 -5.24 -39.02
N ASP A 104 2.75 -4.63 -39.67
CA ASP A 104 2.84 -3.25 -40.12
C ASP A 104 2.86 -2.32 -38.90
N LEU A 105 4.02 -1.74 -38.63
CA LEU A 105 4.16 -0.71 -37.61
C LEU A 105 3.76 0.63 -38.21
N HIS A 106 2.54 1.06 -37.94
CA HIS A 106 2.11 2.41 -38.30
C HIS A 106 2.88 3.44 -37.49
N GLN A 107 3.65 4.27 -38.18
CA GLN A 107 4.35 5.40 -37.57
C GLN A 107 3.47 6.65 -37.72
N ILE A 108 3.00 7.19 -36.60
CA ILE A 108 2.34 8.50 -36.57
C ILE A 108 3.40 9.54 -36.25
N VAL A 109 3.73 10.41 -37.23
CA VAL A 109 4.63 11.51 -37.04
C VAL A 109 3.84 12.75 -36.62
N VAL A 110 4.11 13.25 -35.42
CA VAL A 110 3.51 14.47 -34.88
C VAL A 110 4.54 15.57 -34.84
N SER A 111 4.17 16.80 -35.28
CA SER A 111 5.09 17.92 -35.29
C SER A 111 5.55 18.31 -33.89
N LYS A 112 6.74 18.89 -33.76
CA LYS A 112 7.29 19.37 -32.48
C LYS A 112 6.38 20.36 -31.76
N SER A 113 5.54 21.10 -32.48
CA SER A 113 4.61 22.09 -31.95
C SER A 113 3.32 21.46 -31.36
N ASP A 114 3.02 20.20 -31.68
CA ASP A 114 1.72 19.59 -31.42
C ASP A 114 1.83 18.49 -30.33
N ARG A 115 2.49 18.82 -29.23
CA ARG A 115 2.82 17.89 -28.14
C ARG A 115 1.60 17.27 -27.46
N ASN A 116 0.54 18.05 -27.24
CA ASN A 116 -0.67 17.55 -26.58
C ASN A 116 -1.33 16.50 -27.46
N ARG A 117 -1.40 16.74 -28.75
CA ARG A 117 -1.92 15.78 -29.72
C ARG A 117 -1.11 14.48 -29.77
N ALA A 118 0.23 14.54 -29.58
CA ALA A 118 1.04 13.32 -29.47
C ALA A 118 0.70 12.49 -28.24
N ILE A 119 0.38 13.13 -27.12
CA ILE A 119 -0.05 12.46 -25.90
C ILE A 119 -1.44 11.87 -26.08
N ASP A 120 -2.39 12.62 -26.63
CA ASP A 120 -3.75 12.15 -26.92
C ASP A 120 -3.75 10.97 -27.90
N ILE A 121 -2.94 11.03 -28.97
CA ILE A 121 -2.77 9.92 -29.92
C ILE A 121 -2.16 8.70 -29.22
N TYR A 122 -1.16 8.90 -28.37
CA TYR A 122 -0.51 7.82 -27.64
C TYR A 122 -1.46 7.18 -26.61
N GLU A 123 -2.28 7.99 -25.93
CA GLU A 123 -3.34 7.50 -25.04
C GLU A 123 -4.41 6.71 -25.82
N ASN A 124 -4.87 7.25 -26.94
CA ASN A 124 -5.90 6.59 -27.76
C ASN A 124 -5.40 5.28 -28.41
N LEU A 125 -4.15 5.21 -28.82
CA LEU A 125 -3.55 3.97 -29.34
C LEU A 125 -3.39 2.90 -28.26
N ASN A 126 -3.30 3.28 -26.99
CA ASN A 126 -3.21 2.35 -25.87
C ASN A 126 -4.58 1.94 -25.28
N ILE A 127 -5.71 2.45 -25.80
CA ILE A 127 -7.07 2.03 -25.38
C ILE A 127 -7.30 0.53 -25.63
N GLY A 128 -6.62 -0.07 -26.61
CA GLY A 128 -6.65 -1.51 -26.87
C GLY A 128 -5.61 -2.34 -26.10
N GLY A 129 -4.75 -1.71 -25.27
CA GLY A 129 -3.66 -2.32 -24.52
C GLY A 129 -3.71 -1.96 -23.04
N ILE A 130 -2.55 -2.04 -22.36
CA ILE A 130 -2.41 -1.57 -20.97
C ILE A 130 -2.35 -0.04 -21.00
N SER A 131 -3.38 0.61 -20.44
CA SER A 131 -3.44 2.07 -20.35
C SER A 131 -2.29 2.60 -19.48
N LEU A 132 -1.61 3.66 -19.96
CA LEU A 132 -0.58 4.33 -19.19
C LEU A 132 -1.20 5.10 -18.01
N SER A 133 -0.57 4.98 -16.86
CA SER A 133 -0.89 5.78 -15.70
C SER A 133 -0.49 7.25 -15.91
N THR A 134 -1.13 8.16 -15.19
CA THR A 134 -0.75 9.58 -15.18
C THR A 134 0.71 9.77 -14.81
N PHE A 135 1.25 8.93 -13.92
CA PHE A 135 2.65 8.98 -13.52
C PHE A 135 3.59 8.62 -14.67
N GLU A 136 3.30 7.57 -15.44
CA GLU A 136 4.11 7.19 -16.60
C GLU A 136 4.13 8.30 -17.68
N LEU A 137 3.01 8.98 -17.87
CA LEU A 137 2.93 10.13 -18.80
C LEU A 137 3.77 11.31 -18.31
N VAL A 138 3.77 11.60 -17.01
CA VAL A 138 4.63 12.64 -16.41
C VAL A 138 6.11 12.25 -16.52
N LEU A 139 6.47 10.98 -16.30
CA LEU A 139 7.83 10.48 -16.53
C LEU A 139 8.27 10.67 -18.00
N ALA A 140 7.38 10.35 -18.95
CA ALA A 140 7.66 10.54 -20.38
C ALA A 140 7.85 12.01 -20.76
N LYS A 141 7.10 12.93 -20.12
CA LYS A 141 7.30 14.37 -20.28
C LYS A 141 8.64 14.84 -19.72
N ALA A 142 9.00 14.39 -18.53
CA ALA A 142 10.28 14.74 -17.91
C ALA A 142 11.49 14.25 -18.70
N ALA A 143 11.39 13.09 -19.36
CA ALA A 143 12.46 12.50 -20.16
C ALA A 143 12.91 13.37 -21.35
N LYS A 144 12.15 14.40 -21.72
CA LYS A 144 12.52 15.34 -22.79
C LYS A 144 13.66 16.29 -22.37
N LYS A 145 13.88 16.47 -21.07
CA LYS A 145 14.96 17.29 -20.53
C LYS A 145 16.06 16.38 -19.97
N LYS A 146 17.31 16.61 -20.36
CA LYS A 146 18.43 15.95 -19.69
C LYS A 146 18.54 16.52 -18.29
N LEU A 147 18.25 15.69 -17.30
CA LEU A 147 18.49 16.01 -15.90
C LEU A 147 20.00 15.97 -15.64
N ALA A 148 20.49 16.77 -14.68
CA ALA A 148 21.91 17.00 -14.44
C ALA A 148 22.76 15.74 -14.20
N SER A 149 22.12 14.61 -13.86
CA SER A 149 22.79 13.34 -13.51
C SER A 149 22.74 12.28 -14.63
N ASN A 150 22.26 12.59 -15.82
CA ASN A 150 21.92 11.60 -16.87
C ASN A 150 20.92 10.50 -16.43
N LYS A 151 20.31 10.62 -15.24
CA LYS A 151 19.28 9.73 -14.73
C LYS A 151 17.89 10.20 -15.20
N ASN A 152 16.97 9.27 -15.35
CA ASN A 152 15.56 9.61 -15.58
C ASN A 152 14.87 10.04 -14.27
N LEU A 153 13.69 10.64 -14.39
CA LEU A 153 12.93 11.12 -13.21
C LEU A 153 12.57 10.00 -12.22
N PHE A 154 12.28 8.79 -12.71
CA PHE A 154 11.98 7.64 -11.84
C PHE A 154 13.19 7.31 -10.96
N ASP A 155 14.38 7.19 -11.57
CA ASP A 155 15.61 6.88 -10.83
C ASP A 155 15.94 7.96 -9.80
N LEU A 156 15.68 9.23 -10.11
CA LEU A 156 15.91 10.34 -9.17
C LEU A 156 14.94 10.31 -7.98
N ILE A 157 13.69 9.94 -8.21
CA ILE A 157 12.71 9.75 -7.13
C ILE A 157 13.13 8.58 -6.24
N VAL A 158 13.54 7.45 -6.83
CA VAL A 158 14.00 6.28 -6.08
C VAL A 158 15.26 6.60 -5.27
N ASP A 159 16.26 7.27 -5.89
CA ASP A 159 17.46 7.73 -5.18
C ASP A 159 17.11 8.62 -3.97
N ASP A 160 16.11 9.50 -4.12
CA ASP A 160 15.69 10.38 -3.01
C ASP A 160 14.99 9.59 -1.89
N ILE A 161 14.16 8.61 -2.24
CA ILE A 161 13.50 7.73 -1.25
C ILE A 161 14.54 6.90 -0.49
N GLN A 162 15.52 6.32 -1.17
CA GLN A 162 16.54 5.46 -0.58
C GLN A 162 17.64 6.23 0.15
N ARG A 163 17.72 7.56 -0.06
CA ARG A 163 18.74 8.40 0.56
C ARG A 163 18.44 8.59 2.04
N THR A 164 19.38 8.21 2.89
CA THR A 164 19.31 8.49 4.33
C THR A 164 19.43 9.98 4.63
N LYS A 165 18.64 10.45 5.57
CA LYS A 165 18.53 11.87 5.95
C LYS A 165 18.49 12.01 7.46
N LYS A 166 18.97 13.14 7.96
CA LYS A 166 18.73 13.58 9.34
C LYS A 166 17.52 14.53 9.33
N TYR A 167 16.55 14.26 10.18
CA TYR A 167 15.33 15.07 10.32
C TYR A 167 15.48 16.09 11.42
N ASP A 168 14.74 17.19 11.33
CA ASP A 168 14.71 18.22 12.37
C ASP A 168 14.06 17.67 13.64
N GLU A 169 14.72 17.86 14.79
CA GLU A 169 14.23 17.41 16.11
C GLU A 169 12.91 18.08 16.51
N LYS A 170 12.58 19.26 15.95
CA LYS A 170 11.31 19.96 16.22
C LYS A 170 10.08 19.17 15.76
N ILE A 171 10.23 18.29 14.76
CA ILE A 171 9.15 17.38 14.32
C ILE A 171 8.94 16.27 15.34
N VAL A 172 10.00 15.85 16.03
CA VAL A 172 9.93 14.77 17.00
C VAL A 172 9.24 15.26 18.26
N PRO A 173 8.13 14.63 18.69
CA PRO A 173 7.46 15.02 19.93
C PRO A 173 8.36 14.72 21.14
N ASP A 174 8.22 15.50 22.22
CA ASP A 174 9.08 15.45 23.40
C ASP A 174 9.23 14.03 23.97
N ARG A 175 8.14 13.27 24.01
CA ARG A 175 8.12 11.87 24.45
C ARG A 175 9.06 10.95 23.68
N MET A 176 9.37 11.29 22.42
CA MET A 176 10.23 10.49 21.55
C MET A 176 11.63 11.07 21.36
N LYS A 177 11.90 12.30 21.78
CA LYS A 177 13.19 12.98 21.54
C LYS A 177 14.38 12.18 22.08
N LYS A 178 14.26 11.59 23.28
CA LYS A 178 15.30 10.76 23.85
C LYS A 178 15.64 9.56 22.97
N TYR A 179 14.63 8.86 22.48
CA TYR A 179 14.81 7.67 21.64
C TYR A 179 15.31 8.05 20.25
N TYR A 180 14.79 9.12 19.65
CA TYR A 180 15.28 9.65 18.39
C TYR A 180 16.75 10.02 18.47
N LYS A 181 17.17 10.70 19.53
CA LYS A 181 18.56 11.06 19.73
C LYS A 181 19.46 9.83 19.84
N CYS A 182 19.09 8.84 20.66
CA CYS A 182 19.83 7.58 20.77
C CYS A 182 19.91 6.85 19.42
N PHE A 183 18.83 6.82 18.66
CA PHE A 183 18.79 6.22 17.34
C PHE A 183 19.76 6.91 16.37
N ILE A 184 19.72 8.24 16.29
CA ILE A 184 20.60 9.02 15.40
C ILE A 184 22.08 8.90 15.84
N ASP A 185 22.35 8.89 17.12
CA ASP A 185 23.70 8.73 17.66
C ASP A 185 24.26 7.32 17.36
N THR A 186 23.40 6.30 17.30
CA THR A 186 23.80 4.90 17.09
C THR A 186 23.90 4.53 15.62
N ILE A 187 22.91 4.88 14.79
CA ILE A 187 22.83 4.46 13.38
C ILE A 187 22.88 5.63 12.40
N GLY A 188 22.91 6.87 12.90
CA GLY A 188 23.00 8.08 12.09
C GLY A 188 21.66 8.47 11.46
N MET A 189 21.58 8.38 10.11
CA MET A 189 20.42 8.83 9.33
C MET A 189 19.61 7.66 8.82
N TYR A 190 18.31 7.89 8.57
CA TYR A 190 17.45 6.95 7.90
C TYR A 190 16.51 7.66 6.91
N SER A 191 15.80 6.94 6.06
CA SER A 191 14.80 7.49 5.17
C SER A 191 13.39 7.15 5.63
N ALA A 192 12.57 8.16 5.89
CA ALA A 192 11.20 7.97 6.32
C ALA A 192 10.31 7.40 5.21
N SER A 193 10.50 7.85 3.98
CA SER A 193 9.75 7.36 2.81
C SER A 193 10.10 5.91 2.47
N ASP A 194 11.37 5.52 2.60
CA ASP A 194 11.79 4.13 2.44
C ASP A 194 11.22 3.25 3.56
N ARG A 195 11.34 3.70 4.79
CA ARG A 195 10.79 3.02 5.97
C ARG A 195 9.28 2.76 5.87
N LEU A 196 8.52 3.69 5.31
CA LEU A 196 7.10 3.51 5.06
C LEU A 196 6.81 2.54 3.89
N GLY A 197 7.81 2.13 3.13
CA GLY A 197 7.64 1.24 1.98
C GLY A 197 7.08 1.97 0.75
N CYS A 198 7.56 3.19 0.51
CA CYS A 198 7.21 3.94 -0.70
C CYS A 198 7.79 3.33 -1.98
N PHE A 199 8.85 2.51 -1.85
CA PHE A 199 9.49 1.80 -2.94
C PHE A 199 9.63 0.30 -2.62
N ASP A 200 9.33 -0.57 -3.59
CA ASP A 200 9.52 -2.02 -3.51
C ASP A 200 10.75 -2.40 -4.35
N GLU A 201 11.88 -2.62 -3.68
CA GLU A 201 13.15 -2.97 -4.36
C GLU A 201 13.06 -4.27 -5.17
N LYS A 202 12.31 -5.27 -4.67
CA LYS A 202 12.19 -6.57 -5.34
C LYS A 202 11.47 -6.46 -6.67
N LYS A 203 10.51 -5.56 -6.77
CA LYS A 203 9.75 -5.31 -7.99
C LYS A 203 10.28 -4.13 -8.80
N ASN A 204 11.24 -3.38 -8.27
CA ASN A 204 11.70 -2.10 -8.81
C ASN A 204 10.51 -1.18 -9.16
N GLN A 205 9.62 -0.99 -8.19
CA GLN A 205 8.35 -0.29 -8.40
C GLN A 205 8.03 0.65 -7.23
N LEU A 206 7.65 1.87 -7.56
CA LEU A 206 7.08 2.81 -6.58
C LEU A 206 5.67 2.35 -6.15
N ASN A 207 5.36 2.55 -4.87
CA ASN A 207 4.02 2.28 -4.37
C ASN A 207 3.01 3.21 -5.06
N LYS A 208 1.86 2.66 -5.46
CA LYS A 208 0.82 3.44 -6.16
C LYS A 208 0.34 4.63 -5.33
N LYS A 209 0.16 4.49 -4.02
CA LYS A 209 -0.20 5.62 -3.17
C LYS A 209 0.84 6.74 -3.24
N TYR A 210 2.13 6.38 -3.23
CA TYR A 210 3.21 7.36 -3.35
C TYR A 210 3.17 8.09 -4.68
N THR A 211 3.00 7.39 -5.80
CA THR A 211 2.95 8.02 -7.13
C THR A 211 1.78 8.99 -7.27
N ASP A 212 0.60 8.61 -6.77
CA ASP A 212 -0.58 9.47 -6.79
C ASP A 212 -0.38 10.73 -5.93
N ILE A 213 0.22 10.58 -4.74
CA ILE A 213 0.55 11.69 -3.84
C ILE A 213 1.61 12.59 -4.47
N PHE A 214 2.66 12.01 -5.05
CA PHE A 214 3.73 12.75 -5.70
C PHE A 214 3.20 13.66 -6.81
N LEU A 215 2.31 13.15 -7.65
CA LEU A 215 1.68 13.93 -8.73
C LEU A 215 0.88 15.11 -8.19
N ASN A 216 0.09 14.89 -7.15
CA ASN A 216 -0.71 15.93 -6.53
C ASN A 216 0.16 17.00 -5.86
N VAL A 217 1.16 16.60 -5.07
CA VAL A 217 2.08 17.53 -4.39
C VAL A 217 2.90 18.33 -5.41
N LEU A 218 3.43 17.66 -6.45
CA LEU A 218 4.15 18.34 -7.52
C LEU A 218 3.28 19.38 -8.22
N SER A 219 2.05 19.02 -8.55
CA SER A 219 1.09 19.91 -9.20
C SER A 219 0.79 21.14 -8.34
N LEU A 220 0.52 20.95 -7.05
CA LEU A 220 0.28 22.06 -6.12
C LEU A 220 1.50 22.99 -6.01
N ILE A 221 2.71 22.45 -5.93
CA ILE A 221 3.95 23.25 -5.89
C ILE A 221 4.12 24.08 -7.17
N CYS A 222 3.78 23.53 -8.34
CA CYS A 222 3.90 24.23 -9.61
C CYS A 222 2.85 25.32 -9.79
N TYR A 223 1.57 25.06 -9.43
CA TYR A 223 0.48 26.02 -9.62
C TYR A 223 0.37 27.06 -8.50
N VAL A 224 0.84 26.75 -7.30
CA VAL A 224 0.80 27.64 -6.14
C VAL A 224 2.21 27.81 -5.54
N PRO A 225 3.15 28.38 -6.32
CA PRO A 225 4.52 28.63 -5.84
C PRO A 225 4.56 29.69 -4.74
N ASP A 226 3.59 30.59 -4.73
CA ASP A 226 3.45 31.67 -3.75
C ASP A 226 2.05 31.62 -3.10
N TYR A 227 2.00 30.96 -1.94
CA TYR A 227 0.77 30.82 -1.14
C TYR A 227 0.21 32.15 -0.62
N GLN A 228 1.01 33.20 -0.61
CA GLN A 228 0.57 34.54 -0.19
C GLN A 228 -0.40 35.16 -1.21
N LYS A 229 -0.16 34.88 -2.49
CA LYS A 229 -0.91 35.47 -3.60
C LYS A 229 -2.02 34.58 -4.12
N ASN A 230 -1.80 33.27 -4.09
CA ASN A 230 -2.65 32.31 -4.77
C ASN A 230 -3.36 31.39 -3.76
N ARG A 231 -4.62 31.11 -4.03
CA ARG A 231 -5.39 30.07 -3.31
C ARG A 231 -5.22 28.74 -4.02
N VAL A 232 -5.23 27.65 -3.25
CA VAL A 232 -5.23 26.29 -3.81
C VAL A 232 -6.63 25.97 -4.35
N GLU A 233 -6.71 25.45 -5.56
CA GLU A 233 -7.95 25.08 -6.23
C GLU A 233 -8.04 23.58 -6.44
N LEU A 234 -9.27 23.04 -6.42
CA LEU A 234 -9.53 21.61 -6.66
C LEU A 234 -9.03 21.14 -8.03
N SER A 235 -9.06 22.03 -9.02
CA SER A 235 -8.60 21.75 -10.38
C SER A 235 -7.13 21.31 -10.41
N TYR A 236 -6.27 21.79 -9.49
CA TYR A 236 -4.84 21.55 -9.50
C TYR A 236 -4.44 20.10 -9.20
N ILE A 237 -5.30 19.34 -8.51
CA ILE A 237 -5.09 17.91 -8.25
C ILE A 237 -5.81 17.00 -9.25
N LYS A 238 -6.45 17.56 -10.29
CA LYS A 238 -7.09 16.78 -11.35
C LYS A 238 -6.09 16.38 -12.43
N ARG A 239 -6.34 15.21 -13.03
CA ARG A 239 -5.48 14.60 -14.05
C ARG A 239 -5.08 15.57 -15.17
N ASP A 240 -6.05 16.32 -15.71
CA ASP A 240 -5.81 17.23 -16.84
C ASP A 240 -4.80 18.33 -16.48
N LYS A 241 -4.90 18.88 -15.26
CA LYS A 241 -3.95 19.88 -14.77
C LYS A 241 -2.58 19.29 -14.51
N ILE A 242 -2.49 18.10 -13.92
CA ILE A 242 -1.23 17.38 -13.73
C ILE A 242 -0.57 17.12 -15.10
N LEU A 243 -1.35 16.67 -16.07
CA LEU A 243 -0.85 16.43 -17.43
C LEU A 243 -0.54 17.72 -18.22
N SER A 244 -1.02 18.89 -17.81
CA SER A 244 -0.65 20.15 -18.45
C SER A 244 0.68 20.72 -17.96
N LEU A 245 1.28 20.16 -16.89
CA LEU A 245 2.61 20.57 -16.43
C LEU A 245 3.66 20.40 -17.53
N THR A 246 4.51 21.39 -17.67
CA THR A 246 5.62 21.36 -18.62
C THR A 246 6.79 20.53 -18.10
N SER A 247 7.66 20.09 -19.00
CA SER A 247 8.90 19.40 -18.64
C SER A 247 9.77 20.22 -17.67
N ASP A 248 9.80 21.54 -17.84
CA ASP A 248 10.59 22.43 -16.99
C ASP A 248 10.01 22.54 -15.57
N GLU A 249 8.70 22.69 -15.44
CA GLU A 249 8.03 22.69 -14.14
C GLU A 249 8.25 21.38 -13.38
N ILE A 250 8.09 20.24 -14.07
CA ILE A 250 8.33 18.92 -13.47
C ILE A 250 9.78 18.81 -13.00
N CYS A 251 10.76 19.07 -13.89
CA CYS A 251 12.17 18.89 -13.59
C CYS A 251 12.74 19.87 -12.56
N ASN A 252 12.15 21.06 -12.44
CA ASN A 252 12.58 22.04 -11.45
C ASN A 252 11.96 21.81 -10.06
N ASN A 253 10.83 21.11 -9.96
CA ASN A 253 10.06 20.99 -8.71
C ASN A 253 9.97 19.56 -8.15
N TYR A 254 10.36 18.49 -8.89
CA TYR A 254 10.26 17.12 -8.40
C TYR A 254 10.99 16.92 -7.07
N GLY A 255 12.20 17.47 -6.92
CA GLY A 255 12.98 17.33 -5.70
C GLY A 255 12.33 18.00 -4.49
N LYS A 256 11.61 19.13 -4.71
CA LYS A 256 10.83 19.78 -3.66
C LYS A 256 9.61 18.93 -3.27
N ALA A 257 8.98 18.28 -4.23
CA ALA A 257 7.87 17.37 -3.97
C ALA A 257 8.34 16.12 -3.19
N CYS A 258 9.43 15.47 -3.63
CA CYS A 258 10.03 14.34 -2.91
C CYS A 258 10.38 14.71 -1.46
N LYS A 259 11.06 15.85 -1.27
CA LYS A 259 11.43 16.37 0.05
C LYS A 259 10.21 16.59 0.95
N GLY A 260 9.15 17.20 0.41
CA GLY A 260 7.92 17.42 1.17
C GLY A 260 7.23 16.12 1.59
N ILE A 261 7.16 15.15 0.70
CA ILE A 261 6.55 13.84 0.98
C ILE A 261 7.39 13.06 2.00
N ASP A 262 8.72 13.06 1.88
CA ASP A 262 9.59 12.39 2.82
C ASP A 262 9.43 12.96 4.24
N ARG A 263 9.36 14.29 4.37
CA ARG A 263 9.07 14.97 5.64
C ARG A 263 7.69 14.64 6.19
N ALA A 264 6.69 14.53 5.30
CA ALA A 264 5.34 14.10 5.68
C ALA A 264 5.32 12.64 6.15
N CYS A 265 6.09 11.76 5.52
CA CYS A 265 6.29 10.38 5.98
C CYS A 265 6.90 10.35 7.38
N PHE A 266 7.94 11.15 7.63
CA PHE A 266 8.54 11.27 8.96
C PHE A 266 7.55 11.77 10.00
N PHE A 267 6.80 12.83 9.68
CA PHE A 267 5.74 13.36 10.54
C PHE A 267 4.71 12.28 10.91
N LEU A 268 4.22 11.53 9.92
CA LEU A 268 3.24 10.46 10.15
C LEU A 268 3.79 9.35 11.05
N GLN A 269 5.06 9.01 10.90
CA GLN A 269 5.71 8.02 11.77
C GLN A 269 5.77 8.50 13.20
N VAL A 270 6.41 9.63 13.45
CA VAL A 270 6.74 10.07 14.82
C VAL A 270 5.57 10.67 15.58
N ARG A 271 4.56 11.22 14.89
CA ARG A 271 3.42 11.89 15.52
C ARG A 271 2.10 11.13 15.39
N CYS A 272 1.99 10.24 14.39
CA CYS A 272 0.73 9.56 14.09
C CYS A 272 0.81 8.03 14.16
N GLY A 273 1.98 7.46 14.49
CA GLY A 273 2.13 6.01 14.65
C GLY A 273 1.91 5.20 13.36
N ILE A 274 2.18 5.78 12.19
CA ILE A 274 2.05 5.11 10.90
C ILE A 274 3.34 4.34 10.63
N ARG A 275 3.23 3.02 10.43
CA ARG A 275 4.35 2.11 10.18
C ARG A 275 4.61 1.86 8.70
N LYS A 276 3.56 1.86 7.88
CA LYS A 276 3.61 1.57 6.43
C LYS A 276 2.65 2.46 5.68
N ILE A 277 2.99 2.78 4.43
CA ILE A 277 2.17 3.64 3.57
C ILE A 277 0.74 3.07 3.35
N GLN A 278 0.58 1.73 3.41
CA GLN A 278 -0.73 1.07 3.29
C GLN A 278 -1.65 1.36 4.48
N GLU A 279 -1.09 1.72 5.65
CA GLU A 279 -1.84 2.04 6.87
C GLU A 279 -2.42 3.45 6.88
N ILE A 280 -2.03 4.30 5.94
CA ILE A 280 -2.62 5.63 5.77
C ILE A 280 -4.06 5.46 5.30
N ASN A 281 -5.00 5.87 6.14
CA ASN A 281 -6.43 5.67 5.90
C ASN A 281 -6.95 6.53 4.73
N TYR A 282 -6.52 7.79 4.67
CA TYR A 282 -6.92 8.76 3.65
C TYR A 282 -5.67 9.31 2.96
N ASN A 283 -5.40 8.82 1.75
CA ASN A 283 -4.18 9.15 1.01
C ASN A 283 -3.98 10.65 0.79
N LEU A 284 -5.08 11.39 0.60
CA LEU A 284 -5.01 12.83 0.35
C LEU A 284 -4.50 13.63 1.54
N MET A 285 -4.57 13.08 2.78
CA MET A 285 -3.93 13.73 3.94
C MET A 285 -2.43 13.89 3.76
N LEU A 286 -1.78 12.92 3.08
CA LEU A 286 -0.36 13.03 2.76
C LEU A 286 -0.06 14.11 1.70
N VAL A 287 -1.05 14.48 0.88
CA VAL A 287 -0.91 15.58 -0.08
C VAL A 287 -0.81 16.92 0.64
N LEU A 288 -1.68 17.17 1.63
CA LEU A 288 -1.60 18.38 2.46
C LEU A 288 -0.26 18.45 3.19
N LEU A 289 0.09 17.38 3.90
CA LEU A 289 1.36 17.31 4.64
C LEU A 289 2.55 17.52 3.70
N GLY A 290 2.60 16.81 2.56
CA GLY A 290 3.68 16.91 1.59
C GLY A 290 3.81 18.31 0.99
N TYR A 291 2.68 18.95 0.65
CA TYR A 291 2.70 20.29 0.12
C TYR A 291 3.18 21.33 1.17
N ILE A 292 2.60 21.33 2.37
CA ILE A 292 2.99 22.27 3.43
C ILE A 292 4.45 22.06 3.86
N LEU A 293 4.84 20.81 4.13
CA LEU A 293 6.20 20.48 4.60
C LEU A 293 7.27 20.54 3.49
N SER A 294 6.89 20.77 2.23
CA SER A 294 7.83 21.07 1.16
C SER A 294 8.51 22.43 1.33
N ASN A 295 7.92 23.32 2.11
CA ASN A 295 8.47 24.62 2.44
C ASN A 295 9.34 24.53 3.72
N ASP A 296 10.60 24.93 3.63
CA ASP A 296 11.54 24.83 4.74
C ASP A 296 11.13 25.65 5.96
N SER A 297 10.64 26.88 5.76
CA SER A 297 10.18 27.74 6.85
C SER A 297 8.97 27.18 7.60
N PHE A 298 8.12 26.39 6.94
CA PHE A 298 6.99 25.73 7.59
C PHE A 298 7.45 24.47 8.34
N TYR A 299 8.34 23.70 7.72
CA TYR A 299 8.92 22.50 8.33
C TYR A 299 9.68 22.80 9.62
N GLU A 300 10.40 23.92 9.67
CA GLU A 300 11.19 24.36 10.84
C GLU A 300 10.36 25.07 11.91
N ASN A 301 9.08 25.31 11.66
CA ASN A 301 8.19 26.01 12.58
C ASN A 301 7.36 25.03 13.42
N GLU A 302 7.71 24.90 14.69
CA GLU A 302 7.04 23.99 15.62
C GLU A 302 5.53 24.26 15.76
N ASN A 303 5.08 25.52 15.71
CA ASN A 303 3.66 25.83 15.77
C ASN A 303 2.91 25.27 14.56
N ILE A 304 3.50 25.35 13.36
CA ILE A 304 2.89 24.77 12.15
C ILE A 304 2.82 23.25 12.28
N ILE A 305 3.90 22.60 12.74
CA ILE A 305 3.92 21.16 12.97
C ILE A 305 2.82 20.75 13.95
N ASN A 306 2.64 21.50 15.02
CA ASN A 306 1.63 21.24 16.04
C ASN A 306 0.19 21.41 15.47
N ILE A 307 -0.04 22.44 14.66
CA ILE A 307 -1.32 22.65 13.98
C ILE A 307 -1.62 21.49 13.02
N LEU A 308 -0.62 20.99 12.29
CA LEU A 308 -0.78 19.84 11.40
C LEU A 308 -1.14 18.57 12.17
N GLU A 309 -0.58 18.36 13.37
CA GLU A 309 -0.95 17.22 14.22
C GLU A 309 -2.38 17.37 14.76
N ALA A 310 -2.77 18.55 15.22
CA ALA A 310 -4.13 18.82 15.65
C ALA A 310 -5.15 18.59 14.51
N TRP A 311 -4.85 19.12 13.33
CA TRP A 311 -5.65 18.89 12.12
C TRP A 311 -5.77 17.39 11.81
N TYR A 312 -4.65 16.64 11.85
CA TYR A 312 -4.64 15.23 11.55
C TYR A 312 -5.59 14.46 12.46
N TRP A 313 -5.44 14.61 13.78
CA TRP A 313 -6.27 13.88 14.74
C TRP A 313 -7.73 14.33 14.73
N CYS A 314 -8.01 15.64 14.60
CA CYS A 314 -9.37 16.13 14.42
C CYS A 314 -10.03 15.52 13.18
N SER A 315 -9.32 15.50 12.05
CA SER A 315 -9.84 14.95 10.80
C SER A 315 -10.15 13.46 10.87
N ILE A 316 -9.25 12.70 11.51
CA ILE A 316 -9.43 11.26 11.67
C ILE A 316 -10.60 10.96 12.61
N PHE A 317 -10.64 11.56 13.82
CA PHE A 317 -11.67 11.26 14.81
C PHE A 317 -13.02 11.92 14.53
N SER A 318 -13.11 12.81 13.56
CA SER A 318 -14.39 13.33 13.05
C SER A 318 -14.89 12.63 11.79
N GLY A 319 -14.09 11.77 11.15
CA GLY A 319 -14.45 11.14 9.88
C GLY A 319 -14.57 12.13 8.71
N ARG A 320 -13.85 13.28 8.77
CA ARG A 320 -13.93 14.36 7.78
C ARG A 320 -13.70 13.88 6.35
N TYR A 321 -12.84 12.90 6.15
CA TYR A 321 -12.50 12.38 4.83
C TYR A 321 -13.29 11.14 4.42
N ASP A 322 -14.38 10.82 5.11
CA ASP A 322 -15.25 9.71 4.73
C ASP A 322 -15.99 9.97 3.41
N LYS A 323 -16.27 11.24 3.12
CA LYS A 323 -16.91 11.72 1.90
C LYS A 323 -16.16 12.96 1.40
N ASP A 324 -16.33 13.26 0.13
CA ASP A 324 -15.86 14.52 -0.51
C ASP A 324 -14.37 14.82 -0.22
N GLN A 325 -13.53 13.76 -0.26
CA GLN A 325 -12.13 13.83 0.17
C GLN A 325 -11.34 14.90 -0.57
N SER A 326 -11.58 15.05 -1.88
CA SER A 326 -10.84 16.00 -2.71
C SER A 326 -11.19 17.46 -2.39
N GLU A 327 -12.44 17.71 -2.15
CA GLU A 327 -12.95 19.03 -1.76
C GLU A 327 -12.43 19.38 -0.37
N ASN A 328 -12.61 18.48 0.59
CA ASN A 328 -12.19 18.65 1.97
C ASN A 328 -10.68 18.90 2.10
N ILE A 329 -9.84 18.17 1.36
CA ILE A 329 -8.39 18.37 1.45
C ILE A 329 -7.96 19.74 0.91
N ILE A 330 -8.59 20.22 -0.15
CA ILE A 330 -8.30 21.55 -0.72
C ILE A 330 -8.73 22.66 0.24
N GLU A 331 -9.90 22.51 0.87
CA GLU A 331 -10.34 23.43 1.92
C GLU A 331 -9.35 23.45 3.08
N ASP A 332 -8.94 22.28 3.56
CA ASP A 332 -8.02 22.15 4.69
C ASP A 332 -6.64 22.72 4.37
N ILE A 333 -6.10 22.53 3.16
CA ILE A 333 -4.87 23.19 2.72
C ILE A 333 -5.02 24.72 2.83
N ASN A 334 -6.11 25.27 2.32
CA ASN A 334 -6.34 26.71 2.35
C ASN A 334 -6.52 27.25 3.79
N HIS A 335 -7.18 26.48 4.66
CA HIS A 335 -7.29 26.84 6.08
C HIS A 335 -5.95 26.82 6.80
N VAL A 336 -5.13 25.77 6.60
CA VAL A 336 -3.76 25.71 7.14
C VAL A 336 -2.95 26.92 6.65
N LEU A 337 -3.00 27.23 5.35
CA LEU A 337 -2.30 28.39 4.80
C LEU A 337 -2.84 29.72 5.38
N SER A 338 -4.13 29.82 5.68
CA SER A 338 -4.73 30.98 6.34
C SER A 338 -4.19 31.16 7.76
N ILE A 339 -4.08 30.08 8.54
CA ILE A 339 -3.48 30.12 9.87
C ILE A 339 -1.99 30.49 9.80
N ILE A 340 -1.26 29.99 8.80
CA ILE A 340 0.14 30.38 8.59
C ILE A 340 0.28 31.90 8.33
N LYS A 341 -0.68 32.49 7.60
CA LYS A 341 -0.72 33.95 7.37
C LYS A 341 -1.13 34.73 8.60
N ASN A 342 -2.05 34.20 9.38
CA ASN A 342 -2.61 34.81 10.57
C ASN A 342 -2.66 33.79 11.72
N PRO A 343 -1.57 33.60 12.48
CA PRO A 343 -1.46 32.57 13.53
C PRO A 343 -2.47 32.72 14.68
N GLU A 344 -3.08 33.89 14.84
CA GLU A 344 -4.07 34.14 15.89
C GLU A 344 -5.46 33.59 15.51
N ASP A 345 -5.74 33.38 14.23
CA ASP A 345 -7.01 32.82 13.76
C ASP A 345 -7.01 31.29 13.75
N LYS A 346 -7.35 30.71 14.89
CA LYS A 346 -7.48 29.25 15.08
C LYS A 346 -8.93 28.76 15.05
N ASN A 347 -9.88 29.58 14.68
CA ASN A 347 -11.32 29.26 14.73
C ASN A 347 -11.63 27.95 13.99
N TRP A 348 -11.06 27.76 12.80
CA TRP A 348 -11.28 26.55 12.02
C TRP A 348 -10.87 25.26 12.77
N ILE A 349 -9.70 25.18 13.40
CA ILE A 349 -9.27 24.02 14.18
C ILE A 349 -10.15 23.84 15.41
N GLN A 350 -10.57 24.92 16.05
CA GLN A 350 -11.50 24.84 17.20
C GLN A 350 -12.86 24.29 16.77
N ASP A 351 -13.35 24.63 15.58
CA ASP A 351 -14.60 24.10 15.03
C ASP A 351 -14.45 22.61 14.64
N MET A 352 -13.31 22.22 14.05
CA MET A 352 -13.03 20.81 13.79
C MET A 352 -13.04 19.97 15.08
N LYS A 353 -12.46 20.50 16.15
CA LYS A 353 -12.43 19.84 17.46
C LYS A 353 -13.81 19.51 18.01
N LYS A 354 -14.82 20.36 17.77
CA LYS A 354 -16.20 20.13 18.22
C LYS A 354 -16.80 18.84 17.63
N ASN A 355 -16.30 18.37 16.49
CA ASN A 355 -16.77 17.18 15.80
C ASN A 355 -16.03 15.89 16.19
N VAL A 356 -14.97 15.99 17.01
CA VAL A 356 -14.21 14.83 17.48
C VAL A 356 -15.08 13.96 18.38
N PHE A 357 -15.18 12.68 18.07
CA PHE A 357 -16.05 11.69 18.74
C PHE A 357 -17.57 11.98 18.69
N HIS A 358 -18.02 12.81 17.75
CA HIS A 358 -19.45 13.09 17.56
C HIS A 358 -20.03 12.53 16.25
N MET A 359 -19.18 12.02 15.35
CA MET A 359 -19.61 11.49 14.05
C MET A 359 -20.23 10.10 14.23
N GLN A 360 -21.54 10.01 14.07
CA GLN A 360 -22.26 8.75 14.16
C GLN A 360 -21.70 7.70 13.18
N GLY A 361 -21.53 6.47 13.68
CA GLY A 361 -21.03 5.35 12.89
C GLY A 361 -19.51 5.34 12.68
N PHE A 362 -18.82 6.40 13.08
CA PHE A 362 -17.37 6.50 12.97
C PHE A 362 -16.70 6.48 14.35
N SER A 363 -16.92 7.50 15.15
CA SER A 363 -16.17 7.71 16.40
C SER A 363 -17.04 8.05 17.61
N ASP A 364 -18.37 8.07 17.48
CA ASP A 364 -19.24 8.39 18.62
C ASP A 364 -19.20 7.29 19.71
N LYS A 365 -19.36 7.71 20.96
CA LYS A 365 -19.26 6.84 22.15
C LYS A 365 -20.14 5.60 22.04
N GLU A 366 -21.42 5.76 21.71
CA GLU A 366 -22.37 4.65 21.73
C GLU A 366 -22.05 3.60 20.65
N THR A 367 -21.60 4.06 19.48
CA THR A 367 -21.14 3.16 18.40
C THR A 367 -19.83 2.46 18.78
N LEU A 368 -18.87 3.18 19.36
CA LEU A 368 -17.61 2.57 19.80
C LEU A 368 -17.81 1.56 20.91
N LEU A 369 -18.81 1.74 21.78
CA LEU A 369 -19.20 0.79 22.82
C LEU A 369 -20.12 -0.33 22.30
N MET A 370 -20.38 -0.41 21.01
CA MET A 370 -21.25 -1.41 20.38
C MET A 370 -22.70 -1.39 20.90
N LYS A 371 -23.19 -0.23 21.37
CA LYS A 371 -24.54 -0.05 21.89
C LYS A 371 -25.57 0.32 20.81
N THR A 372 -25.13 0.57 19.58
CA THR A 372 -26.00 0.94 18.46
C THR A 372 -26.10 -0.17 17.42
N SER A 373 -27.03 -0.05 16.46
CA SER A 373 -27.08 -0.95 15.30
C SER A 373 -25.97 -0.70 14.29
N VAL A 374 -25.29 0.44 14.37
CA VAL A 374 -24.22 0.85 13.47
C VAL A 374 -22.91 0.18 13.90
N ILE A 375 -22.21 -0.42 12.93
CA ILE A 375 -20.91 -1.06 13.17
C ILE A 375 -19.82 0.00 12.95
N PRO A 376 -18.87 0.17 13.92
CA PRO A 376 -17.73 1.05 13.73
C PRO A 376 -16.91 0.68 12.50
N LYS A 377 -16.43 1.66 11.76
CA LYS A 377 -15.56 1.41 10.62
C LYS A 377 -14.22 0.84 11.07
N ALA A 378 -13.65 -0.07 10.29
CA ALA A 378 -12.36 -0.70 10.59
C ALA A 378 -11.21 0.33 10.75
N VAL A 379 -11.33 1.49 10.08
CA VAL A 379 -10.37 2.59 10.19
C VAL A 379 -10.24 3.10 11.64
N VAL A 380 -11.34 3.15 12.39
CA VAL A 380 -11.34 3.66 13.79
C VAL A 380 -10.47 2.80 14.68
N ARG A 381 -10.58 1.47 14.57
CA ARG A 381 -9.75 0.54 15.36
C ARG A 381 -8.27 0.75 15.06
N LYS A 382 -7.90 0.80 13.79
CA LYS A 382 -6.51 1.05 13.38
C LYS A 382 -6.01 2.40 13.89
N THR A 383 -6.83 3.44 13.79
CA THR A 383 -6.48 4.79 14.26
C THR A 383 -6.23 4.82 15.76
N LEU A 384 -7.05 4.15 16.57
CA LEU A 384 -6.82 4.06 18.01
C LEU A 384 -5.51 3.34 18.32
N CYS A 385 -5.23 2.22 17.65
CA CYS A 385 -3.96 1.52 17.81
C CYS A 385 -2.76 2.40 17.38
N GLN A 386 -2.88 3.16 16.29
CA GLN A 386 -1.86 4.09 15.81
C GLN A 386 -1.64 5.26 16.78
N PHE A 387 -2.72 5.82 17.32
CA PHE A 387 -2.65 6.89 18.31
C PHE A 387 -1.82 6.45 19.52
N TYR A 388 -2.11 5.29 20.08
CA TYR A 388 -1.35 4.77 21.22
C TYR A 388 0.04 4.28 20.84
N LEU A 389 0.27 3.79 19.62
CA LEU A 389 1.62 3.49 19.15
C LEU A 389 2.51 4.75 19.11
N ALA A 390 1.92 5.91 18.81
CA ALA A 390 2.64 7.20 18.87
C ALA A 390 2.93 7.68 20.31
N GLU A 391 2.26 7.13 21.32
CA GLU A 391 2.47 7.46 22.75
C GLU A 391 3.38 6.46 23.45
N THR A 392 3.20 5.16 23.16
CA THR A 392 3.82 4.05 23.88
C THR A 392 5.15 3.68 23.23
N TYR A 393 6.19 3.49 24.03
CA TYR A 393 7.53 3.17 23.55
C TYR A 393 7.99 1.75 23.89
N THR A 394 7.27 1.03 24.75
CA THR A 394 7.61 -0.32 25.17
C THR A 394 6.45 -1.25 24.88
N ASP A 395 6.75 -2.46 24.44
CA ASP A 395 5.75 -3.52 24.26
C ASP A 395 5.04 -3.87 25.58
N LEU A 396 3.84 -4.44 25.50
CA LEU A 396 3.00 -4.69 26.67
C LEU A 396 3.64 -5.64 27.69
N MET A 397 4.26 -6.74 27.23
CA MET A 397 4.81 -7.81 28.10
C MET A 397 6.30 -8.07 27.95
N THR A 398 6.98 -7.35 27.08
CA THR A 398 8.42 -7.50 26.84
C THR A 398 9.11 -6.15 26.94
N ASP A 399 10.43 -6.14 27.11
CA ASP A 399 11.22 -4.90 27.12
C ASP A 399 11.52 -4.40 25.68
N ALA A 400 10.86 -4.98 24.67
CA ALA A 400 11.06 -4.59 23.29
C ALA A 400 10.56 -3.16 23.05
N GLU A 401 11.41 -2.34 22.44
CA GLU A 401 11.04 -1.00 21.99
C GLU A 401 10.12 -1.09 20.76
N ILE A 402 9.04 -0.32 20.76
CA ILE A 402 8.04 -0.30 19.69
C ILE A 402 7.90 1.06 19.00
N GLN A 403 8.83 1.99 19.29
CA GLN A 403 8.85 3.27 18.57
C GLN A 403 9.10 3.05 17.08
N VAL A 404 8.75 4.07 16.28
CA VAL A 404 8.91 4.05 14.81
C VAL A 404 10.33 3.73 14.34
N PHE A 405 11.35 3.94 15.17
CA PHE A 405 12.76 3.65 14.88
C PHE A 405 13.14 2.18 15.13
N SER A 406 12.28 1.43 15.81
CA SER A 406 12.51 0.03 16.14
C SER A 406 12.05 -0.90 15.01
N ASP A 407 12.83 -1.95 14.71
CA ASP A 407 12.43 -3.00 13.77
C ASP A 407 11.25 -3.83 14.31
N VAL A 408 11.03 -3.84 15.61
CA VAL A 408 9.91 -4.51 16.27
C VAL A 408 8.58 -3.84 15.89
N CYS A 409 8.59 -2.52 15.70
CA CYS A 409 7.40 -1.74 15.32
C CYS A 409 6.72 -2.28 14.04
N ASP A 410 7.49 -2.80 13.09
CA ASP A 410 6.97 -3.33 11.84
C ASP A 410 6.22 -4.67 12.00
N LYS A 411 6.44 -5.37 13.11
CA LYS A 411 5.95 -6.73 13.36
C LYS A 411 4.84 -6.77 14.42
N LEU A 412 4.27 -5.60 14.76
CA LEU A 412 3.20 -5.53 15.73
C LEU A 412 1.90 -6.13 15.19
N GLU A 413 1.17 -6.82 16.06
CA GLU A 413 -0.12 -7.45 15.79
C GLU A 413 -1.24 -6.69 16.51
N GLU A 414 -2.42 -6.60 15.89
CA GLU A 414 -3.63 -6.11 16.56
C GLU A 414 -4.11 -7.18 17.55
N HIS A 415 -4.19 -6.83 18.84
CA HIS A 415 -4.57 -7.73 19.91
C HIS A 415 -5.78 -7.22 20.67
N HIS A 416 -6.68 -8.13 21.07
CA HIS A 416 -7.79 -7.82 21.99
C HIS A 416 -7.23 -7.65 23.41
N ILE A 417 -7.42 -6.48 24.03
CA ILE A 417 -7.06 -6.25 25.43
C ILE A 417 -7.73 -7.31 26.32
N VAL A 418 -9.02 -7.53 26.13
CA VAL A 418 -9.73 -8.65 26.71
C VAL A 418 -9.91 -9.71 25.64
N PRO A 419 -9.13 -10.82 25.69
CA PRO A 419 -9.18 -11.86 24.69
C PRO A 419 -10.54 -12.54 24.62
N VAL A 420 -11.02 -12.84 23.42
CA VAL A 420 -12.34 -13.45 23.18
C VAL A 420 -12.50 -14.84 23.82
N GLY A 421 -11.37 -15.54 24.04
CA GLY A 421 -11.34 -16.89 24.62
C GLY A 421 -11.30 -16.95 26.14
N THR A 422 -11.29 -15.81 26.84
CA THR A 422 -11.15 -15.76 28.32
C THR A 422 -12.45 -15.98 29.10
N LEU A 423 -13.50 -16.38 28.43
CA LEU A 423 -14.79 -16.47 29.05
C LEU A 423 -14.99 -17.76 29.85
N ASP A 424 -15.79 -17.60 30.87
CA ASP A 424 -16.37 -18.64 31.70
C ASP A 424 -16.67 -19.94 30.91
N SER A 425 -16.54 -21.07 31.57
CA SER A 425 -16.79 -22.41 31.03
C SER A 425 -18.13 -22.57 30.30
N THR A 426 -19.13 -21.72 30.62
CA THR A 426 -20.45 -21.64 29.97
C THR A 426 -20.35 -21.26 28.47
N TYR A 427 -19.25 -20.69 28.03
CA TYR A 427 -19.08 -20.13 26.66
C TYR A 427 -18.00 -20.82 25.83
N LYS A 428 -17.44 -21.94 26.31
CA LYS A 428 -16.48 -22.75 25.52
C LYS A 428 -17.10 -23.16 24.19
N GLY A 429 -16.36 -22.90 23.10
CA GLY A 429 -16.80 -23.22 21.74
C GLY A 429 -17.56 -22.10 21.03
N MET A 430 -17.79 -20.96 21.68
CA MET A 430 -18.43 -19.80 21.06
C MET A 430 -17.42 -18.72 20.57
N GLU A 431 -16.12 -18.95 20.73
CA GLU A 431 -15.08 -17.97 20.42
C GLU A 431 -15.12 -17.54 18.94
N LYS A 432 -15.28 -18.50 18.02
CA LYS A 432 -15.39 -18.22 16.60
C LYS A 432 -16.63 -17.38 16.29
N LYS A 433 -17.80 -17.76 16.85
CA LYS A 433 -19.05 -17.03 16.65
C LYS A 433 -18.93 -15.58 17.13
N ARG A 434 -18.25 -15.34 18.27
CA ARG A 434 -18.01 -13.98 18.77
C ARG A 434 -17.05 -13.17 17.94
N ARG A 435 -15.95 -13.76 17.47
CA ARG A 435 -15.02 -13.09 16.54
C ARG A 435 -15.73 -12.70 15.25
N ASP A 436 -16.62 -13.57 14.75
CA ASP A 436 -17.34 -13.35 13.50
C ASP A 436 -18.51 -12.36 13.67
N ASP A 437 -19.04 -12.20 14.90
CA ASP A 437 -20.10 -11.24 15.22
C ASP A 437 -19.53 -9.82 15.35
N LYS A 438 -19.57 -9.07 14.27
CA LYS A 438 -19.09 -7.69 14.21
C LYS A 438 -19.78 -6.73 15.19
N LYS A 439 -20.90 -7.11 15.79
CA LYS A 439 -21.63 -6.30 16.76
C LYS A 439 -21.32 -6.69 18.20
N ASN A 440 -20.54 -7.74 18.42
CA ASN A 440 -20.17 -8.16 19.74
C ASN A 440 -19.22 -7.15 20.39
N VAL A 441 -19.44 -6.83 21.67
CA VAL A 441 -18.64 -5.85 22.42
C VAL A 441 -17.14 -6.19 22.46
N PHE A 442 -16.76 -7.47 22.36
CA PHE A 442 -15.36 -7.87 22.25
C PHE A 442 -14.68 -7.31 20.99
N ASN A 443 -15.45 -7.06 19.94
CA ASN A 443 -14.96 -6.47 18.69
C ASN A 443 -15.03 -4.94 18.67
N SER A 444 -15.32 -4.30 19.80
CA SER A 444 -15.22 -2.86 19.96
C SER A 444 -13.84 -2.36 19.58
N PRO A 445 -13.71 -1.28 18.80
CA PRO A 445 -12.41 -0.64 18.52
C PRO A 445 -11.61 -0.30 19.80
N LEU A 446 -12.31 -0.01 20.90
CA LEU A 446 -11.71 0.27 22.19
C LEU A 446 -11.08 -0.96 22.88
N ASN A 447 -11.32 -2.17 22.39
CA ASN A 447 -10.74 -3.40 22.93
C ASN A 447 -9.45 -3.82 22.19
N PHE A 448 -8.81 -2.94 21.43
CA PHE A 448 -7.62 -3.30 20.65
C PHE A 448 -6.42 -2.43 20.99
N ILE A 449 -5.25 -3.06 20.89
CA ILE A 449 -3.92 -2.44 21.00
C ILE A 449 -2.95 -3.11 20.02
N TYR A 450 -1.82 -2.45 19.73
CA TYR A 450 -0.68 -3.10 19.08
C TYR A 450 0.25 -3.72 20.11
N ILE A 451 0.61 -4.99 19.90
CA ILE A 451 1.62 -5.71 20.70
C ILE A 451 2.52 -6.55 19.79
N THR A 452 3.66 -6.98 20.32
CA THR A 452 4.52 -7.91 19.60
C THR A 452 3.88 -9.29 19.49
N LYS A 453 4.34 -10.08 18.53
CA LYS A 453 3.93 -11.48 18.39
C LYS A 453 4.24 -12.29 19.64
N ASP A 454 5.38 -12.02 20.29
CA ASP A 454 5.78 -12.71 21.53
C ASP A 454 4.82 -12.40 22.67
N SER A 455 4.43 -11.15 22.86
CA SER A 455 3.40 -10.76 23.84
C SER A 455 2.07 -11.39 23.49
N ASN A 456 1.66 -11.40 22.23
CA ASN A 456 0.40 -12.02 21.81
C ASN A 456 0.39 -13.52 22.10
N GLN A 457 1.49 -14.23 21.88
CA GLN A 457 1.62 -15.65 22.22
C GLN A 457 1.61 -15.91 23.73
N LYS A 458 2.26 -15.05 24.54
CA LYS A 458 2.26 -15.17 26.01
C LYS A 458 0.87 -14.93 26.59
N ILE A 459 0.15 -13.93 26.09
CA ILE A 459 -1.23 -13.64 26.51
C ILE A 459 -2.17 -14.75 26.06
N SER A 460 -2.09 -15.17 24.81
CA SER A 460 -2.97 -16.21 24.23
C SER A 460 -4.44 -16.01 24.62
N ASN A 461 -5.04 -16.97 25.31
CA ASN A 461 -6.42 -16.92 25.83
C ASN A 461 -6.46 -16.76 27.36
N HIS A 462 -5.39 -16.25 27.98
CA HIS A 462 -5.39 -16.01 29.41
C HIS A 462 -6.32 -14.83 29.76
N GLN A 463 -6.94 -14.91 30.94
CA GLN A 463 -7.74 -13.82 31.47
C GLN A 463 -6.89 -12.58 31.72
N VAL A 464 -7.48 -11.40 31.55
CA VAL A 464 -6.78 -10.11 31.70
C VAL A 464 -6.14 -9.99 33.07
N GLU A 465 -6.82 -10.40 34.14
CA GLU A 465 -6.27 -10.39 35.49
C GLU A 465 -4.98 -11.22 35.61
N TYR A 466 -4.88 -12.31 34.86
CA TYR A 466 -3.68 -13.16 34.84
C TYR A 466 -2.51 -12.47 34.14
N TYR A 467 -2.70 -11.99 32.93
CA TYR A 467 -1.59 -11.48 32.13
C TYR A 467 -1.17 -10.04 32.52
N VAL A 468 -2.10 -9.19 32.99
CA VAL A 468 -1.80 -7.81 33.39
C VAL A 468 -0.72 -7.74 34.50
N LYS A 469 -0.64 -8.75 35.37
CA LYS A 469 0.41 -8.84 36.41
C LYS A 469 1.83 -8.92 35.85
N TYR A 470 1.96 -9.37 34.60
CA TYR A 470 3.24 -9.54 33.93
C TYR A 470 3.50 -8.48 32.87
N CYS A 471 2.59 -7.50 32.74
CA CYS A 471 2.76 -6.40 31.80
C CYS A 471 3.70 -5.34 32.36
N ASN A 472 4.32 -4.58 31.48
CA ASN A 472 5.10 -3.39 31.84
C ASN A 472 4.16 -2.30 32.39
N ASP A 473 4.41 -1.82 33.60
CA ASP A 473 3.56 -0.83 34.27
C ASP A 473 3.27 0.40 33.39
N ASN A 474 4.29 0.97 32.77
CA ASN A 474 4.13 2.13 31.89
C ASN A 474 3.20 1.83 30.70
N SER A 475 3.36 0.68 30.06
CA SER A 475 2.49 0.29 28.92
C SER A 475 1.05 0.06 29.36
N VAL A 476 0.83 -0.52 30.54
CA VAL A 476 -0.52 -0.69 31.11
C VAL A 476 -1.17 0.67 31.36
N TYR A 477 -0.43 1.61 31.93
CA TYR A 477 -0.89 2.97 32.19
C TYR A 477 -1.19 3.72 30.89
N ASP A 478 -0.25 3.73 29.97
CA ASP A 478 -0.38 4.45 28.69
C ASP A 478 -1.51 3.91 27.80
N LEU A 479 -1.78 2.60 27.87
CA LEU A 479 -2.84 1.94 27.12
C LEU A 479 -4.18 1.93 27.84
N HIS A 480 -4.24 2.45 29.07
CA HIS A 480 -5.44 2.46 29.92
C HIS A 480 -6.09 1.08 30.10
N ILE A 481 -5.26 0.10 30.42
CA ILE A 481 -5.72 -1.29 30.69
C ILE A 481 -6.06 -1.40 32.17
N ASP A 482 -7.29 -1.04 32.53
CA ASP A 482 -7.81 -1.16 33.88
C ASP A 482 -8.94 -2.17 33.97
N ILE A 483 -8.69 -3.28 34.63
CA ILE A 483 -9.68 -4.34 34.86
C ILE A 483 -10.52 -4.11 36.13
N ASN A 484 -10.23 -3.04 36.90
CA ASN A 484 -10.98 -2.68 38.11
C ASN A 484 -11.13 -3.83 39.15
N GLY A 485 -10.14 -4.72 39.29
CA GLY A 485 -10.15 -5.86 40.18
C GLY A 485 -11.19 -6.94 39.83
N LYS A 486 -11.80 -6.88 38.65
CA LYS A 486 -12.76 -7.89 38.19
C LYS A 486 -12.01 -9.17 37.81
N LYS A 487 -12.34 -10.28 38.48
CA LYS A 487 -11.70 -11.58 38.25
C LYS A 487 -12.23 -12.27 36.99
N GLU A 488 -13.51 -12.12 36.71
CA GLU A 488 -14.17 -12.68 35.53
C GLU A 488 -14.74 -11.55 34.69
N ILE A 489 -14.36 -11.52 33.41
CA ILE A 489 -14.86 -10.52 32.46
C ILE A 489 -15.89 -11.18 31.55
N ASN A 490 -17.14 -10.80 31.72
CA ASN A 490 -18.25 -11.10 30.81
C ASN A 490 -18.57 -9.89 29.92
N GLU A 491 -19.52 -10.02 29.02
CA GLU A 491 -19.90 -8.92 28.12
C GLU A 491 -20.32 -7.62 28.83
N PRO A 492 -21.19 -7.67 29.90
CA PRO A 492 -21.51 -6.47 30.67
C PRO A 492 -20.31 -5.83 31.36
N ASN A 493 -19.45 -6.63 31.99
CA ASN A 493 -18.25 -6.13 32.65
C ASN A 493 -17.26 -5.51 31.65
N LEU A 494 -17.13 -6.11 30.45
CA LEU A 494 -16.33 -5.55 29.38
C LEU A 494 -16.87 -4.21 28.93
N ALA A 495 -18.20 -4.07 28.76
CA ALA A 495 -18.79 -2.79 28.37
C ALA A 495 -18.47 -1.67 29.38
N GLU A 496 -18.48 -1.94 30.70
CA GLU A 496 -18.06 -0.97 31.72
C GLU A 496 -16.56 -0.61 31.62
N ILE A 497 -15.69 -1.59 31.39
CA ILE A 497 -14.24 -1.39 31.22
C ILE A 497 -13.98 -0.51 30.01
N LEU A 498 -14.65 -0.82 28.89
CA LEU A 498 -14.49 -0.05 27.65
C LEU A 498 -15.10 1.36 27.76
N GLU A 499 -16.14 1.57 28.55
CA GLU A 499 -16.69 2.89 28.82
C GLU A 499 -15.70 3.77 29.57
N LYS A 500 -15.01 3.23 30.58
CA LYS A 500 -13.92 3.94 31.27
C LYS A 500 -12.76 4.22 30.31
N ARG A 501 -12.35 3.22 29.53
CA ARG A 501 -11.30 3.39 28.52
C ARG A 501 -11.65 4.46 27.50
N PHE A 502 -12.92 4.53 27.04
CA PHE A 502 -13.36 5.62 26.17
C PHE A 502 -13.14 6.99 26.79
N GLY A 503 -13.45 7.16 28.08
CA GLY A 503 -13.20 8.41 28.80
C GLY A 503 -11.73 8.81 28.77
N SER A 504 -10.83 7.87 29.03
CA SER A 504 -9.38 8.09 28.97
C SER A 504 -8.90 8.40 27.57
N VAL A 505 -9.32 7.62 26.57
CA VAL A 505 -8.99 7.85 25.15
C VAL A 505 -9.42 9.24 24.70
N LYS A 506 -10.65 9.63 25.04
CA LYS A 506 -11.18 10.95 24.72
C LYS A 506 -10.32 12.06 25.35
N ALA A 507 -9.98 11.91 26.64
CA ALA A 507 -9.13 12.87 27.35
C ALA A 507 -7.74 12.99 26.73
N ASP A 508 -7.13 11.89 26.31
CA ASP A 508 -5.81 11.89 25.66
C ASP A 508 -5.85 12.59 24.30
N VAL A 509 -6.85 12.28 23.46
CA VAL A 509 -7.02 12.94 22.16
C VAL A 509 -7.29 14.44 22.34
N GLU A 510 -8.18 14.81 23.27
CA GLU A 510 -8.46 16.20 23.58
C GLU A 510 -7.23 16.93 24.10
N LYS A 511 -6.47 16.31 25.01
CA LYS A 511 -5.20 16.83 25.49
C LYS A 511 -4.24 17.07 24.34
N ARG A 512 -4.08 16.09 23.44
CA ARG A 512 -3.21 16.17 22.28
C ARG A 512 -3.60 17.32 21.34
N VAL A 513 -4.88 17.45 21.03
CA VAL A 513 -5.38 18.55 20.19
C VAL A 513 -5.23 19.91 20.90
N ASN A 514 -5.51 19.97 22.20
CA ASN A 514 -5.43 21.21 22.97
C ASN A 514 -4.00 21.73 23.19
N MET A 515 -2.99 20.86 23.18
CA MET A 515 -1.59 21.31 23.28
C MET A 515 -1.17 22.26 22.15
N TYR A 516 -1.93 22.29 21.07
CA TYR A 516 -1.61 23.00 19.83
C TYR A 516 -2.58 24.14 19.50
N LEU A 517 -3.56 24.37 20.35
CA LEU A 517 -4.54 25.45 20.24
C LEU A 517 -4.26 26.54 21.28
#